data_742fbd44e61c580d3984139291c63197
#
_entry.id   742fbd44e61c580d3984139291c63197
#
_cell.length_a   1.000
_cell.length_b   1.000
_cell.length_c   1.000
_cell.angle_alpha   90.00
_cell.angle_beta   90.00
_cell.angle_gamma   90.00
#
_symmetry.space_group_name_H-M   'P 1'
#
loop_
_entity.id
_entity.type
_entity.pdbx_description
1 polymer ?
#
loop_
_entity_poly.entity_id
_entity_poly.type
_entity_poly.pdbx_seq_one_letter_code
_entity_poly.pdbx_strand_id
1 'polypeptide(L)'
;MCIRDRYIVDLCKKNNKRLIHTSTISISGFGEKEELTTTPEEEGSKLFTEHDLYVGQSIKGIYSTTKYKAEISVLEAIEDGLDVQIVRIGNITNRYSDGMFQKNIKDNAFVRRLKSFIEIGAFPKETLKHALEFTPVDLCADAIIKILEYSSPCNVFHIYNPNLMPAPLLYNTLLDRGFEIIPVTDELMSYIITGILEDNKKKDTISGIIQDIDKNKKFTYTSKVRLDCDFTNKFLNKVGFNWVSYDSLYILSLIHI
;
A
#
# COMPACT_ATOMS: atom_id res chain seq x y z
N MET A 1 19.95 4.41 7.86
CA MET A 1 19.97 2.98 7.58
C MET A 1 19.72 2.19 8.87
N CYS A 2 18.86 1.21 8.84
CA CYS A 2 18.65 0.33 10.00
C CYS A 2 19.93 -0.52 10.19
N ILE A 3 20.43 -0.62 11.41
CA ILE A 3 21.61 -1.44 11.75
C ILE A 3 21.39 -2.90 11.30
N ARG A 4 20.15 -3.38 11.36
CA ARG A 4 19.78 -4.74 10.93
C ARG A 4 19.98 -4.97 9.43
N ASP A 5 19.64 -4.00 8.58
CA ASP A 5 19.73 -4.16 7.12
C ASP A 5 21.19 -4.32 6.71
N ARG A 6 22.09 -3.51 7.25
CA ARG A 6 23.53 -3.62 7.03
C ARG A 6 24.05 -4.98 7.50
N TYR A 7 23.68 -5.40 8.69
CA TYR A 7 24.14 -6.67 9.24
C TYR A 7 23.72 -7.86 8.34
N ILE A 8 22.49 -7.86 7.83
CA ILE A 8 22.01 -8.92 6.93
C ILE A 8 22.73 -8.87 5.57
N VAL A 9 22.96 -7.70 5.00
CA VAL A 9 23.75 -7.55 3.77
C VAL A 9 25.16 -8.10 3.98
N ASP A 10 25.84 -7.73 5.06
CA ASP A 10 27.19 -8.21 5.37
C ASP A 10 27.22 -9.73 5.58
N LEU A 11 26.20 -10.28 6.26
CA LEU A 11 26.06 -11.71 6.46
C LEU A 11 25.90 -12.48 5.13
N CYS A 12 25.07 -11.93 4.22
CA CYS A 12 24.85 -12.52 2.89
C CYS A 12 26.12 -12.46 2.05
N LYS A 13 26.81 -11.32 2.02
CA LYS A 13 28.11 -11.17 1.33
C LYS A 13 29.14 -12.16 1.84
N LYS A 14 29.31 -12.23 3.19
CA LYS A 14 30.30 -13.12 3.82
C LYS A 14 30.07 -14.60 3.51
N ASN A 15 28.81 -15.01 3.38
CA ASN A 15 28.45 -16.41 3.21
C ASN A 15 28.00 -16.74 1.78
N ASN A 16 28.14 -15.84 0.84
CA ASN A 16 27.70 -15.99 -0.56
C ASN A 16 26.25 -16.48 -0.65
N LYS A 17 25.35 -15.75 0.03
CA LYS A 17 23.92 -16.07 0.07
C LYS A 17 23.10 -15.03 -0.68
N ARG A 18 22.09 -15.51 -1.42
CA ARG A 18 21.06 -14.65 -2.00
C ARG A 18 20.29 -13.94 -0.89
N LEU A 19 20.01 -12.66 -1.11
CA LEU A 19 19.18 -11.84 -0.23
C LEU A 19 17.83 -11.52 -0.90
N ILE A 20 16.74 -11.65 -0.14
CA ILE A 20 15.45 -11.11 -0.53
C ILE A 20 15.12 -9.98 0.43
N HIS A 21 15.04 -8.80 -0.12
CA HIS A 21 14.69 -7.60 0.63
C HIS A 21 13.22 -7.27 0.47
N THR A 22 12.46 -7.41 1.56
CA THR A 22 11.04 -7.04 1.60
C THR A 22 10.91 -5.53 1.81
N SER A 23 10.48 -4.83 0.77
CA SER A 23 10.20 -3.40 0.75
C SER A 23 8.69 -3.13 0.61
N THR A 24 8.31 -1.93 0.21
CA THR A 24 6.92 -1.50 0.07
C THR A 24 6.73 -0.57 -1.11
N ILE A 25 5.59 -0.63 -1.79
CA ILE A 25 5.21 0.37 -2.80
C ILE A 25 5.07 1.79 -2.21
N SER A 26 4.93 1.92 -0.89
CA SER A 26 4.82 3.23 -0.23
C SER A 26 6.06 4.11 -0.35
N ILE A 27 7.19 3.59 -0.85
CA ILE A 27 8.37 4.41 -1.18
C ILE A 27 8.16 5.27 -2.42
N SER A 28 7.15 4.98 -3.24
CA SER A 28 6.70 5.86 -4.33
C SER A 28 6.26 7.23 -3.82
N GLY A 29 5.92 7.32 -2.51
CA GLY A 29 5.65 8.58 -1.83
C GLY A 29 4.42 9.31 -2.36
N PHE A 30 4.46 10.64 -2.18
CA PHE A 30 3.42 11.56 -2.62
C PHE A 30 4.02 12.54 -3.63
N GLY A 31 3.26 12.90 -4.66
CA GLY A 31 3.63 14.01 -5.56
C GLY A 31 3.62 15.36 -4.85
N GLU A 32 4.26 16.39 -5.41
CA GLU A 32 4.19 17.75 -4.91
C GLU A 32 2.83 18.38 -5.19
N LYS A 33 2.40 19.34 -4.35
CA LYS A 33 1.02 19.86 -4.30
C LYS A 33 0.51 20.53 -5.58
N GLU A 34 1.40 20.96 -6.47
CA GLU A 34 1.04 21.75 -7.66
C GLU A 34 0.57 20.92 -8.88
N GLU A 35 0.75 19.60 -8.83
CA GLU A 35 0.40 18.69 -9.93
C GLU A 35 -0.83 17.80 -9.61
N LEU A 36 -1.82 18.32 -8.86
CA LEU A 36 -3.04 17.59 -8.53
C LEU A 36 -3.95 17.46 -9.74
N THR A 37 -3.75 16.42 -10.50
CA THR A 37 -4.72 15.91 -11.46
C THR A 37 -5.38 14.66 -10.90
N THR A 38 -6.68 14.54 -11.08
CA THR A 38 -7.55 13.67 -10.29
C THR A 38 -7.85 12.33 -10.97
N THR A 39 -7.32 12.09 -12.16
CA THR A 39 -7.51 10.84 -12.90
C THR A 39 -6.19 10.22 -13.33
N PRO A 40 -6.10 8.86 -13.42
CA PRO A 40 -4.89 8.16 -13.88
C PRO A 40 -4.44 8.49 -15.30
N GLU A 41 -5.28 9.15 -16.07
CA GLU A 41 -5.08 9.46 -17.50
C GLU A 41 -4.66 10.91 -17.74
N GLU A 42 -4.55 11.73 -16.68
CA GLU A 42 -4.18 13.14 -16.86
C GLU A 42 -2.69 13.31 -17.12
N GLU A 43 -2.36 14.05 -18.17
CA GLU A 43 -1.00 14.47 -18.53
C GLU A 43 -0.31 15.12 -17.33
N GLY A 44 0.81 14.52 -16.85
CA GLY A 44 1.63 15.08 -15.77
C GLY A 44 1.77 14.19 -14.53
N SER A 45 1.03 13.09 -14.37
CA SER A 45 1.26 12.16 -13.27
C SER A 45 2.58 11.40 -13.48
N LYS A 46 3.51 11.51 -12.53
CA LYS A 46 4.76 10.75 -12.57
C LYS A 46 4.46 9.26 -12.39
N LEU A 47 4.98 8.45 -13.31
CA LEU A 47 4.92 7.00 -13.23
C LEU A 47 6.09 6.50 -12.37
N PHE A 48 5.82 5.60 -11.43
CA PHE A 48 6.82 4.92 -10.61
C PHE A 48 6.83 3.43 -10.96
N THR A 49 7.89 3.02 -11.63
CA THR A 49 8.08 1.65 -12.15
C THR A 49 9.05 0.86 -11.28
N GLU A 50 9.26 -0.43 -11.59
CA GLU A 50 10.27 -1.27 -10.94
C GLU A 50 11.70 -0.74 -11.12
N HIS A 51 11.96 0.05 -12.17
CA HIS A 51 13.28 0.63 -12.46
C HIS A 51 13.55 1.93 -11.69
N ASP A 52 12.53 2.50 -11.05
CA ASP A 52 12.65 3.77 -10.37
C ASP A 52 12.90 3.59 -8.88
N LEU A 53 13.78 4.41 -8.33
CA LEU A 53 13.93 4.63 -6.89
C LEU A 53 13.43 6.03 -6.54
N TYR A 54 13.70 7.00 -7.41
CA TYR A 54 13.32 8.39 -7.21
C TYR A 54 12.85 9.03 -8.51
N VAL A 55 11.61 9.54 -8.49
CA VAL A 55 10.96 10.28 -9.59
C VAL A 55 10.61 11.71 -9.18
N GLY A 56 11.22 12.23 -8.10
CA GLY A 56 10.88 13.53 -7.50
C GLY A 56 9.73 13.47 -6.50
N GLN A 57 9.40 12.28 -5.98
CA GLN A 57 8.37 12.10 -4.98
C GLN A 57 8.80 12.61 -3.60
N SER A 58 7.83 13.03 -2.79
CA SER A 58 8.00 13.34 -1.38
C SER A 58 7.68 12.11 -0.54
N ILE A 59 8.70 11.58 0.15
CA ILE A 59 8.53 10.42 1.04
C ILE A 59 8.23 10.93 2.45
N LYS A 60 7.04 10.66 2.93
CA LYS A 60 6.56 11.08 4.25
C LYS A 60 6.41 9.89 5.19
N GLY A 61 6.62 10.16 6.50
CA GLY A 61 6.49 9.15 7.54
C GLY A 61 7.74 8.29 7.75
N ILE A 62 7.90 7.82 8.99
CA ILE A 62 9.08 7.05 9.43
C ILE A 62 9.19 5.74 8.67
N TYR A 63 8.06 5.05 8.45
CA TYR A 63 8.03 3.75 7.77
C TYR A 63 8.58 3.82 6.34
N SER A 64 7.97 4.65 5.49
CA SER A 64 8.38 4.78 4.08
C SER A 64 9.81 5.31 3.96
N THR A 65 10.20 6.30 4.78
CA THR A 65 11.57 6.82 4.80
C THR A 65 12.59 5.75 5.20
N THR A 66 12.26 4.91 6.17
CA THR A 66 13.15 3.83 6.62
C THR A 66 13.31 2.77 5.54
N LYS A 67 12.22 2.36 4.89
CA LYS A 67 12.24 1.40 3.78
C LYS A 67 13.01 1.93 2.57
N TYR A 68 12.79 3.19 2.20
CA TYR A 68 13.54 3.85 1.12
C TYR A 68 15.05 3.85 1.37
N LYS A 69 15.48 4.23 2.59
CA LYS A 69 16.90 4.20 2.98
C LYS A 69 17.49 2.79 2.99
N ALA A 70 16.70 1.78 3.37
CA ALA A 70 17.12 0.39 3.32
C ALA A 70 17.34 -0.07 1.88
N GLU A 71 16.43 0.29 0.95
CA GLU A 71 16.61 -0.03 -0.46
C GLU A 71 17.88 0.58 -1.07
N ILE A 72 18.24 1.82 -0.75
CA ILE A 72 19.49 2.42 -1.20
C ILE A 72 20.67 1.51 -0.85
N SER A 73 20.76 1.07 0.40
CA SER A 73 21.85 0.20 0.85
C SER A 73 21.85 -1.18 0.22
N VAL A 74 20.67 -1.69 -0.13
CA VAL A 74 20.52 -2.97 -0.80
C VAL A 74 20.91 -2.84 -2.29
N LEU A 75 20.56 -1.72 -2.93
CA LEU A 75 20.99 -1.42 -4.31
C LEU A 75 22.52 -1.27 -4.41
N GLU A 76 23.15 -0.56 -3.46
CA GLU A 76 24.62 -0.50 -3.35
C GLU A 76 25.22 -1.92 -3.22
N ALA A 77 24.58 -2.82 -2.47
CA ALA A 77 25.04 -4.19 -2.35
C ALA A 77 24.90 -5.01 -3.64
N ILE A 78 23.91 -4.70 -4.48
CA ILE A 78 23.77 -5.30 -5.82
C ILE A 78 24.91 -4.84 -6.73
N GLU A 79 25.26 -3.55 -6.72
CA GLU A 79 26.39 -3.00 -7.47
C GLU A 79 27.72 -3.66 -7.06
N ASP A 80 27.86 -4.01 -5.78
CA ASP A 80 28.99 -4.78 -5.24
C ASP A 80 28.95 -6.28 -5.57
N GLY A 81 27.96 -6.74 -6.33
CA GLY A 81 27.85 -8.11 -6.83
C GLY A 81 27.07 -9.08 -5.94
N LEU A 82 26.36 -8.61 -4.91
CA LEU A 82 25.48 -9.48 -4.13
C LEU A 82 24.24 -9.86 -4.94
N ASP A 83 23.88 -11.15 -4.93
CA ASP A 83 22.62 -11.64 -5.52
C ASP A 83 21.45 -11.22 -4.64
N VAL A 84 20.70 -10.21 -5.09
CA VAL A 84 19.58 -9.65 -4.32
C VAL A 84 18.34 -9.52 -5.18
N GLN A 85 17.19 -9.78 -4.58
CA GLN A 85 15.88 -9.41 -5.11
C GLN A 85 15.16 -8.49 -4.13
N ILE A 86 14.66 -7.37 -4.62
CA ILE A 86 13.85 -6.41 -3.86
C ILE A 86 12.40 -6.61 -4.26
N VAL A 87 11.53 -6.88 -3.27
CA VAL A 87 10.10 -7.02 -3.47
C VAL A 87 9.37 -5.87 -2.78
N ARG A 88 8.82 -4.94 -3.57
CA ARG A 88 8.02 -3.81 -3.11
C ARG A 88 6.57 -4.24 -3.02
N ILE A 89 6.12 -4.53 -1.82
CA ILE A 89 4.81 -5.14 -1.56
C ILE A 89 3.75 -4.04 -1.39
N GLY A 90 2.56 -4.31 -1.94
CA GLY A 90 1.36 -3.51 -1.82
C GLY A 90 0.70 -3.54 -0.45
N ASN A 91 -0.57 -3.13 -0.38
CA ASN A 91 -1.35 -3.15 0.85
C ASN A 91 -1.81 -4.57 1.16
N ILE A 92 -1.11 -5.24 2.07
CA ILE A 92 -1.44 -6.61 2.47
C ILE A 92 -2.80 -6.66 3.15
N THR A 93 -3.62 -7.57 2.68
CA THR A 93 -4.96 -7.86 3.18
C THR A 93 -5.09 -9.34 3.59
N ASN A 94 -6.29 -9.78 3.93
CA ASN A 94 -6.62 -11.15 4.27
C ASN A 94 -6.29 -12.13 3.12
N ARG A 95 -6.24 -13.41 3.42
CA ARG A 95 -6.05 -14.46 2.42
C ARG A 95 -7.23 -14.49 1.45
N TYR A 96 -6.94 -14.62 0.18
CA TYR A 96 -7.97 -14.81 -0.85
C TYR A 96 -8.70 -16.15 -0.70
N SER A 97 -7.94 -17.18 -0.34
CA SER A 97 -8.43 -18.57 -0.29
C SER A 97 -9.52 -18.83 0.76
N ASP A 98 -9.49 -18.16 1.91
CA ASP A 98 -10.41 -18.44 3.03
C ASP A 98 -10.80 -17.21 3.86
N GLY A 99 -10.34 -16.03 3.46
CA GLY A 99 -10.65 -14.78 4.15
C GLY A 99 -9.95 -14.59 5.49
N MET A 100 -9.08 -15.53 5.93
CA MET A 100 -8.39 -15.38 7.21
C MET A 100 -7.37 -14.24 7.16
N PHE A 101 -7.29 -13.52 8.27
CA PHE A 101 -6.38 -12.40 8.45
C PHE A 101 -5.39 -12.64 9.59
N GLN A 102 -4.39 -11.75 9.72
CA GLN A 102 -3.42 -11.80 10.80
C GLN A 102 -4.09 -11.69 12.18
N LYS A 103 -3.52 -12.34 13.21
CA LYS A 103 -4.10 -12.32 14.58
C LYS A 103 -4.17 -10.93 15.20
N ASN A 104 -3.20 -10.06 14.89
CA ASN A 104 -3.13 -8.67 15.36
C ASN A 104 -3.76 -7.70 14.35
N ILE A 105 -4.94 -8.01 13.87
CA ILE A 105 -5.66 -7.25 12.83
C ILE A 105 -5.81 -5.75 13.15
N LYS A 106 -5.90 -5.42 14.44
CA LYS A 106 -5.98 -4.04 14.93
C LYS A 106 -4.77 -3.17 14.54
N ASP A 107 -3.65 -3.79 14.20
CA ASP A 107 -2.43 -3.09 13.78
C ASP A 107 -2.37 -2.87 12.26
N ASN A 108 -3.29 -3.47 11.49
CA ASN A 108 -3.34 -3.28 10.05
C ASN A 108 -3.88 -1.88 9.71
N ALA A 109 -3.13 -1.13 8.89
CA ALA A 109 -3.46 0.26 8.56
C ALA A 109 -4.79 0.41 7.81
N PHE A 110 -5.10 -0.52 6.88
CA PHE A 110 -6.36 -0.49 6.14
C PHE A 110 -7.55 -0.74 7.06
N VAL A 111 -7.48 -1.77 7.90
CA VAL A 111 -8.54 -2.12 8.85
C VAL A 111 -8.80 -0.98 9.83
N ARG A 112 -7.74 -0.37 10.37
CA ARG A 112 -7.87 0.80 11.25
C ARG A 112 -8.53 1.98 10.55
N ARG A 113 -8.18 2.23 9.28
CA ARG A 113 -8.80 3.30 8.48
C ARG A 113 -10.28 3.03 8.24
N LEU A 114 -10.63 1.81 7.80
CA LEU A 114 -12.02 1.42 7.59
C LEU A 114 -12.84 1.52 8.87
N LYS A 115 -12.30 1.03 9.98
CA LYS A 115 -12.92 1.15 11.31
C LYS A 115 -13.17 2.61 11.68
N SER A 116 -12.20 3.50 11.47
CA SER A 116 -12.38 4.93 11.73
C SER A 116 -13.54 5.52 10.92
N PHE A 117 -13.66 5.22 9.62
CA PHE A 117 -14.79 5.71 8.81
C PHE A 117 -16.13 5.17 9.30
N ILE A 118 -16.20 3.91 9.71
CA ILE A 118 -17.40 3.29 10.27
C ILE A 118 -17.80 3.97 11.60
N GLU A 119 -16.83 4.16 12.51
CA GLU A 119 -17.07 4.74 13.83
C GLU A 119 -17.49 6.22 13.77
N ILE A 120 -16.98 6.99 12.80
CA ILE A 120 -17.40 8.39 12.61
C ILE A 120 -18.68 8.51 11.76
N GLY A 121 -19.15 7.43 11.13
CA GLY A 121 -20.32 7.44 10.26
C GLY A 121 -20.13 8.25 8.97
N ALA A 122 -18.89 8.45 8.52
CA ALA A 122 -18.58 9.28 7.36
C ALA A 122 -17.49 8.64 6.48
N PHE A 123 -17.65 8.79 5.15
CA PHE A 123 -16.71 8.29 4.14
C PHE A 123 -16.33 9.42 3.19
N PRO A 124 -15.03 9.61 2.85
CA PRO A 124 -14.63 10.69 1.95
C PRO A 124 -15.22 10.50 0.55
N LYS A 125 -16.00 11.46 0.07
CA LYS A 125 -16.69 11.39 -1.23
C LYS A 125 -15.70 11.27 -2.39
N GLU A 126 -14.56 11.95 -2.32
CA GLU A 126 -13.54 11.88 -3.36
C GLU A 126 -12.93 10.47 -3.48
N THR A 127 -12.80 9.73 -2.37
CA THR A 127 -12.33 8.34 -2.40
C THR A 127 -13.22 7.43 -3.25
N LEU A 128 -14.52 7.71 -3.35
CA LEU A 128 -15.45 6.93 -4.18
C LEU A 128 -15.17 7.03 -5.68
N LYS A 129 -14.38 8.00 -6.12
CA LYS A 129 -13.97 8.15 -7.53
C LYS A 129 -12.77 7.30 -7.89
N HIS A 130 -12.12 6.67 -6.91
CA HIS A 130 -10.88 5.94 -7.07
C HIS A 130 -11.06 4.43 -6.92
N ALA A 131 -10.02 3.70 -7.31
CA ALA A 131 -9.89 2.29 -7.01
C ALA A 131 -8.89 2.09 -5.85
N LEU A 132 -9.12 1.03 -5.07
CA LEU A 132 -8.34 0.66 -3.91
C LEU A 132 -7.41 -0.50 -4.26
N GLU A 133 -6.16 -0.38 -3.87
CA GLU A 133 -5.19 -1.46 -4.02
C GLU A 133 -5.27 -2.38 -2.79
N PHE A 134 -5.50 -3.67 -3.04
CA PHE A 134 -5.43 -4.74 -2.05
C PHE A 134 -4.57 -5.87 -2.57
N THR A 135 -3.69 -6.38 -1.72
CA THR A 135 -2.82 -7.50 -2.05
C THR A 135 -3.09 -8.63 -1.05
N PRO A 136 -3.85 -9.68 -1.44
CA PRO A 136 -4.06 -10.83 -0.58
C PRO A 136 -2.75 -11.49 -0.17
N VAL A 137 -2.57 -11.77 1.12
CA VAL A 137 -1.28 -12.20 1.68
C VAL A 137 -0.81 -13.56 1.13
N ASP A 138 -1.73 -14.48 0.87
CA ASP A 138 -1.41 -15.79 0.28
C ASP A 138 -0.95 -15.66 -1.17
N LEU A 139 -1.61 -14.85 -1.97
CA LEU A 139 -1.20 -14.57 -3.35
C LEU A 139 0.13 -13.78 -3.40
N CYS A 140 0.33 -12.85 -2.47
CA CYS A 140 1.60 -12.15 -2.32
C CYS A 140 2.74 -13.14 -2.03
N ALA A 141 2.53 -14.08 -1.12
CA ALA A 141 3.51 -15.09 -0.78
C ALA A 141 3.82 -16.01 -1.97
N ASP A 142 2.80 -16.45 -2.71
CA ASP A 142 2.98 -17.28 -3.91
C ASP A 142 3.76 -16.52 -5.00
N ALA A 143 3.44 -15.25 -5.25
CA ALA A 143 4.18 -14.41 -6.18
C ALA A 143 5.67 -14.28 -5.80
N ILE A 144 5.98 -14.10 -4.51
CA ILE A 144 7.35 -14.05 -4.01
C ILE A 144 8.06 -15.38 -4.24
N ILE A 145 7.40 -16.52 -3.97
CA ILE A 145 7.98 -17.85 -4.20
C ILE A 145 8.30 -18.03 -5.69
N LYS A 146 7.39 -17.63 -6.59
CA LYS A 146 7.64 -17.68 -8.05
C LYS A 146 8.85 -16.84 -8.46
N ILE A 147 9.01 -15.65 -7.91
CA ILE A 147 10.19 -14.81 -8.17
C ILE A 147 11.48 -15.49 -7.69
N LEU A 148 11.42 -16.26 -6.61
CA LEU A 148 12.56 -17.00 -6.06
C LEU A 148 12.97 -18.22 -6.89
N GLU A 149 11.99 -18.94 -7.41
CA GLU A 149 12.19 -20.19 -8.15
C GLU A 149 12.74 -19.95 -9.56
N TYR A 150 12.48 -18.77 -10.15
CA TYR A 150 12.85 -18.48 -11.53
C TYR A 150 13.86 -17.35 -11.65
N SER A 151 14.78 -17.46 -12.60
CA SER A 151 15.72 -16.40 -12.91
C SER A 151 15.03 -15.23 -13.59
N SER A 152 15.37 -14.02 -13.15
CA SER A 152 14.87 -12.77 -13.74
C SER A 152 16.02 -11.85 -14.12
N PRO A 153 15.91 -11.06 -15.20
CA PRO A 153 16.88 -10.05 -15.55
C PRO A 153 16.78 -8.78 -14.67
N CYS A 154 15.76 -8.66 -13.86
CA CYS A 154 15.53 -7.52 -12.98
C CYS A 154 15.61 -7.95 -11.51
N ASN A 155 16.14 -7.05 -10.69
CA ASN A 155 16.31 -7.26 -9.25
C ASN A 155 15.16 -6.68 -8.41
N VAL A 156 14.31 -5.84 -9.00
CA VAL A 156 13.21 -5.15 -8.30
C VAL A 156 11.86 -5.58 -8.88
N PHE A 157 10.91 -5.86 -8.01
CA PHE A 157 9.56 -6.29 -8.36
C PHE A 157 8.52 -5.50 -7.57
N HIS A 158 7.44 -5.10 -8.25
CA HIS A 158 6.26 -4.50 -7.63
C HIS A 158 5.20 -5.56 -7.41
N ILE A 159 5.09 -6.08 -6.17
CA ILE A 159 4.17 -7.16 -5.83
C ILE A 159 2.89 -6.58 -5.24
N TYR A 160 1.96 -6.24 -6.10
CA TYR A 160 0.60 -5.88 -5.73
C TYR A 160 -0.39 -6.34 -6.81
N ASN A 161 -1.65 -6.52 -6.42
CA ASN A 161 -2.68 -6.94 -7.34
C ASN A 161 -3.09 -5.76 -8.26
N PRO A 162 -2.85 -5.84 -9.58
CA PRO A 162 -3.22 -4.78 -10.52
C PRO A 162 -4.73 -4.68 -10.75
N ASN A 163 -5.49 -5.72 -10.37
CA ASN A 163 -6.95 -5.70 -10.44
C ASN A 163 -7.49 -4.89 -9.25
N LEU A 164 -7.42 -3.56 -9.36
CA LEU A 164 -7.83 -2.66 -8.29
C LEU A 164 -9.32 -2.79 -7.99
N MET A 165 -9.71 -2.68 -6.72
CA MET A 165 -11.10 -2.72 -6.31
C MET A 165 -11.74 -1.32 -6.39
N PRO A 166 -12.84 -1.14 -7.14
CA PRO A 166 -13.57 0.13 -7.11
C PRO A 166 -14.03 0.48 -5.69
N ALA A 167 -13.69 1.67 -5.19
CA ALA A 167 -14.12 2.09 -3.85
C ALA A 167 -15.65 2.09 -3.67
N PRO A 168 -16.50 2.42 -4.69
CA PRO A 168 -17.95 2.26 -4.58
C PRO A 168 -18.40 0.85 -4.23
N LEU A 169 -17.68 -0.18 -4.70
CA LEU A 169 -18.03 -1.57 -4.40
C LEU A 169 -17.85 -1.88 -2.90
N LEU A 170 -16.74 -1.44 -2.30
CA LEU A 170 -16.52 -1.55 -0.86
C LEU A 170 -17.59 -0.77 -0.09
N TYR A 171 -17.84 0.48 -0.48
CA TYR A 171 -18.81 1.35 0.16
C TYR A 171 -20.24 0.75 0.14
N ASN A 172 -20.71 0.31 -1.02
CA ASN A 172 -22.02 -0.32 -1.14
C ASN A 172 -22.12 -1.62 -0.32
N THR A 173 -21.06 -2.42 -0.27
CA THR A 173 -21.02 -3.63 0.55
C THR A 173 -21.15 -3.30 2.06
N LEU A 174 -20.58 -2.19 2.52
CA LEU A 174 -20.76 -1.71 3.89
C LEU A 174 -22.22 -1.32 4.16
N LEU A 175 -22.85 -0.58 3.25
CA LEU A 175 -24.27 -0.20 3.36
C LEU A 175 -25.19 -1.43 3.40
N ASP A 176 -24.95 -2.41 2.51
CA ASP A 176 -25.72 -3.67 2.46
C ASP A 176 -25.60 -4.49 3.76
N ARG A 177 -24.52 -4.26 4.52
CA ARG A 177 -24.31 -4.86 5.85
C ARG A 177 -24.87 -4.05 7.01
N GLY A 178 -25.57 -2.96 6.72
CA GLY A 178 -26.24 -2.13 7.70
C GLY A 178 -25.34 -1.11 8.41
N PHE A 179 -24.16 -0.84 7.90
CA PHE A 179 -23.34 0.25 8.42
C PHE A 179 -23.91 1.61 7.98
N GLU A 180 -24.14 2.49 8.94
CA GLU A 180 -24.65 3.84 8.69
C GLU A 180 -23.49 4.79 8.40
N ILE A 181 -23.13 4.91 7.14
CA ILE A 181 -21.99 5.73 6.67
C ILE A 181 -22.48 6.64 5.54
N ILE A 182 -22.21 7.94 5.63
CA ILE A 182 -22.58 8.90 4.59
C ILE A 182 -21.35 9.42 3.83
N PRO A 183 -21.44 9.64 2.51
CA PRO A 183 -20.36 10.28 1.75
C PRO A 183 -20.29 11.77 2.10
N VAL A 184 -19.12 12.25 2.51
CA VAL A 184 -18.90 13.65 2.87
C VAL A 184 -17.77 14.26 2.07
N THR A 185 -17.80 15.59 1.89
CA THR A 185 -16.68 16.31 1.26
C THR A 185 -15.45 16.33 2.17
N ASP A 186 -14.28 16.60 1.61
CA ASP A 186 -13.04 16.67 2.40
C ASP A 186 -13.08 17.79 3.44
N GLU A 187 -13.80 18.89 3.16
CA GLU A 187 -14.02 19.98 4.12
C GLU A 187 -14.85 19.52 5.30
N LEU A 188 -15.95 18.80 5.05
CA LEU A 188 -16.80 18.27 6.13
C LEU A 188 -16.07 17.18 6.91
N MET A 189 -15.30 16.32 6.23
CA MET A 189 -14.45 15.32 6.89
C MET A 189 -13.44 16.01 7.81
N SER A 190 -12.77 17.05 7.34
CA SER A 190 -11.81 17.84 8.12
C SER A 190 -12.47 18.48 9.35
N TYR A 191 -13.70 18.99 9.20
CA TYR A 191 -14.47 19.56 10.31
C TYR A 191 -14.82 18.48 11.37
N ILE A 192 -15.32 17.32 10.95
CA ILE A 192 -15.65 16.19 11.83
C ILE A 192 -14.40 15.76 12.62
N ILE A 193 -13.28 15.55 11.92
CA ILE A 193 -12.03 15.12 12.54
C ILE A 193 -11.52 16.17 13.55
N THR A 194 -11.61 17.44 13.21
CA THR A 194 -11.19 18.53 14.12
C THR A 194 -12.01 18.51 15.42
N GLY A 195 -13.33 18.33 15.31
CA GLY A 195 -14.19 18.21 16.49
C GLY A 195 -13.84 17.01 17.36
N ILE A 196 -13.47 15.87 16.74
CA ILE A 196 -13.04 14.66 17.47
C ILE A 196 -11.67 14.88 18.15
N LEU A 197 -10.75 15.59 17.48
CA LEU A 197 -9.43 15.90 18.06
C LEU A 197 -9.50 16.77 19.31
N GLU A 198 -10.51 17.59 19.44
CA GLU A 198 -10.79 18.42 20.61
C GLU A 198 -11.34 17.61 21.78
N ASP A 199 -12.00 16.46 21.51
CA ASP A 199 -12.48 15.51 22.51
C ASP A 199 -11.46 14.40 22.79
N ASN A 200 -10.70 14.54 23.87
CA ASN A 200 -9.66 13.55 24.24
C ASN A 200 -10.18 12.12 24.41
N LYS A 201 -11.48 11.92 24.68
CA LYS A 201 -12.08 10.59 24.86
C LYS A 201 -12.35 9.85 23.54
N LYS A 202 -12.36 10.58 22.41
CA LYS A 202 -12.69 10.05 21.09
C LYS A 202 -11.50 9.93 20.14
N LYS A 203 -10.29 10.26 20.59
CA LYS A 203 -9.09 10.23 19.71
C LYS A 203 -8.80 8.87 19.08
N ASP A 204 -9.12 7.79 19.78
CA ASP A 204 -8.92 6.44 19.24
C ASP A 204 -9.78 6.15 18.01
N THR A 205 -10.98 6.76 17.91
CA THR A 205 -11.91 6.64 16.78
C THR A 205 -11.27 7.04 15.45
N ILE A 206 -10.39 8.04 15.46
CA ILE A 206 -9.72 8.54 14.24
C ILE A 206 -8.28 8.04 14.07
N SER A 207 -7.83 7.14 14.93
CA SER A 207 -6.44 6.66 14.94
C SER A 207 -6.01 6.03 13.60
N GLY A 208 -6.94 5.51 12.81
CA GLY A 208 -6.68 4.93 11.50
C GLY A 208 -6.53 5.94 10.36
N ILE A 209 -6.99 7.18 10.56
CA ILE A 209 -6.99 8.24 9.53
C ILE A 209 -6.18 9.47 9.92
N ILE A 210 -5.57 9.47 11.09
CA ILE A 210 -4.81 10.63 11.59
C ILE A 210 -3.61 10.98 10.70
N GLN A 211 -3.02 10.00 10.04
CA GLN A 211 -1.91 10.21 9.10
C GLN A 211 -2.34 10.87 7.78
N ASP A 212 -3.64 10.87 7.49
CA ASP A 212 -4.22 11.48 6.28
C ASP A 212 -4.57 12.96 6.52
N ILE A 213 -4.25 13.47 7.70
CA ILE A 213 -4.50 14.85 8.11
C ILE A 213 -3.20 15.64 8.03
N ASP A 214 -3.21 16.73 7.28
CA ASP A 214 -2.06 17.61 7.19
C ASP A 214 -1.90 18.50 8.45
N LYS A 215 -0.78 19.25 8.52
CA LYS A 215 -0.50 20.20 9.63
C LYS A 215 -1.56 21.30 9.80
N ASN A 216 -2.38 21.56 8.79
CA ASN A 216 -3.47 22.52 8.81
C ASN A 216 -4.81 21.85 9.17
N LYS A 217 -4.79 20.62 9.66
CA LYS A 217 -5.95 19.79 9.98
C LYS A 217 -6.84 19.47 8.77
N LYS A 218 -6.30 19.57 7.55
CA LYS A 218 -7.01 19.26 6.33
C LYS A 218 -6.82 17.78 6.00
N PHE A 219 -7.93 17.10 5.73
CA PHE A 219 -7.92 15.72 5.26
C PHE A 219 -7.41 15.67 3.80
N THR A 220 -6.44 14.79 3.52
CA THR A 220 -5.87 14.59 2.19
C THR A 220 -5.56 13.12 1.98
N TYR A 221 -6.22 12.51 1.00
CA TYR A 221 -6.14 11.06 0.77
C TYR A 221 -5.36 10.66 -0.49
N THR A 222 -5.06 11.56 -1.41
CA THR A 222 -4.53 11.20 -2.73
C THR A 222 -3.01 11.22 -2.83
N SER A 223 -2.46 10.15 -3.40
CA SER A 223 -1.08 10.12 -3.92
C SER A 223 -1.09 10.58 -5.38
N LYS A 224 -0.11 11.42 -5.76
CA LYS A 224 0.07 11.91 -7.14
C LYS A 224 0.99 11.03 -7.98
N VAL A 225 1.55 9.97 -7.40
CA VAL A 225 2.46 9.09 -8.10
C VAL A 225 1.68 7.86 -8.55
N ARG A 226 1.61 7.66 -9.85
CA ARG A 226 1.02 6.48 -10.46
C ARG A 226 2.01 5.31 -10.34
N LEU A 227 1.53 4.18 -9.82
CA LEU A 227 2.33 2.95 -9.74
C LEU A 227 2.18 2.14 -11.02
N ASP A 228 3.27 1.53 -11.46
CA ASP A 228 3.30 0.53 -12.51
C ASP A 228 3.89 -0.78 -11.99
N CYS A 229 3.36 -1.91 -12.45
CA CYS A 229 3.83 -3.26 -12.16
C CYS A 229 3.85 -4.14 -13.41
N ASP A 230 3.93 -3.53 -14.57
CA ASP A 230 3.85 -4.22 -15.86
C ASP A 230 4.97 -5.25 -16.05
N PHE A 231 6.20 -4.90 -15.64
CA PHE A 231 7.31 -5.83 -15.70
C PHE A 231 7.06 -7.04 -14.80
N THR A 232 6.71 -6.81 -13.54
CA THR A 232 6.44 -7.86 -12.56
C THR A 232 5.30 -8.78 -13.04
N ASN A 233 4.21 -8.20 -13.53
CA ASN A 233 3.06 -8.99 -14.01
C ASN A 233 3.41 -9.83 -15.23
N LYS A 234 4.14 -9.27 -16.20
CA LYS A 234 4.59 -10.02 -17.36
C LYS A 234 5.52 -11.18 -16.97
N PHE A 235 6.38 -10.97 -15.98
CA PHE A 235 7.23 -12.03 -15.45
C PHE A 235 6.41 -13.12 -14.75
N LEU A 236 5.53 -12.74 -13.82
CA LEU A 236 4.70 -13.68 -13.06
C LEU A 236 3.79 -14.50 -13.97
N ASN A 237 3.17 -13.89 -14.98
CA ASN A 237 2.32 -14.60 -15.95
C ASN A 237 3.12 -15.65 -16.72
N LYS A 238 4.37 -15.38 -17.12
CA LYS A 238 5.23 -16.35 -17.81
C LYS A 238 5.58 -17.57 -16.95
N VAL A 239 5.66 -17.39 -15.63
CA VAL A 239 5.94 -18.48 -14.68
C VAL A 239 4.68 -19.10 -14.08
N GLY A 240 3.52 -18.82 -14.68
CA GLY A 240 2.25 -19.47 -14.36
C GLY A 240 1.49 -18.89 -13.17
N PHE A 241 1.84 -17.67 -12.71
CA PHE A 241 1.09 -16.96 -11.70
C PHE A 241 0.23 -15.87 -12.31
N ASN A 242 -1.03 -15.77 -11.87
CA ASN A 242 -1.96 -14.72 -12.27
C ASN A 242 -2.66 -14.14 -11.05
N TRP A 243 -2.76 -12.81 -11.01
CA TRP A 243 -3.57 -12.14 -10.02
C TRP A 243 -5.05 -12.38 -10.25
N VAL A 244 -5.81 -12.41 -9.16
CA VAL A 244 -7.26 -12.61 -9.18
C VAL A 244 -8.01 -11.27 -9.22
N SER A 245 -9.22 -11.27 -9.78
CA SER A 245 -10.17 -10.18 -9.58
C SER A 245 -10.94 -10.41 -8.28
N TYR A 246 -11.32 -9.33 -7.61
CA TYR A 246 -12.08 -9.41 -6.37
C TYR A 246 -13.54 -9.68 -6.65
N ASP A 247 -14.11 -10.62 -5.91
CA ASP A 247 -15.54 -10.89 -5.86
C ASP A 247 -16.17 -10.33 -4.58
N SER A 248 -17.50 -10.38 -4.51
CA SER A 248 -18.24 -9.92 -3.35
C SER A 248 -17.93 -10.75 -2.08
N LEU A 249 -17.56 -12.00 -2.22
CA LEU A 249 -17.21 -12.87 -1.09
C LEU A 249 -15.89 -12.43 -0.46
N TYR A 250 -14.90 -12.09 -1.28
CA TYR A 250 -13.64 -11.55 -0.78
C TYR A 250 -13.85 -10.22 -0.06
N ILE A 251 -14.67 -9.31 -0.61
CA ILE A 251 -14.98 -8.03 0.03
C ILE A 251 -15.68 -8.26 1.37
N LEU A 252 -16.61 -9.21 1.44
CA LEU A 252 -17.26 -9.58 2.69
C LEU A 252 -16.28 -10.09 3.74
N SER A 253 -15.28 -10.87 3.33
CA SER A 253 -14.24 -11.34 4.24
C SER A 253 -13.39 -10.20 4.81
N LEU A 254 -13.18 -9.11 4.05
CA LEU A 254 -12.52 -7.88 4.53
C LEU A 254 -13.32 -7.14 5.61
N ILE A 255 -14.64 -7.25 5.61
CA ILE A 255 -15.55 -6.53 6.51
C ILE A 255 -15.83 -7.33 7.79
N HIS A 256 -15.75 -8.64 7.74
CA HIS A 256 -15.92 -9.52 8.90
C HIS A 256 -14.76 -9.51 9.90
N ILE A 257 -13.90 -8.53 9.76
CA ILE A 257 -12.72 -8.34 10.59
C ILE A 257 -13.07 -7.63 11.91
#